data_256d8f15ce8ac0f71cf6267b1cbedfbf
#
_entry.id   256d8f15ce8ac0f71cf6267b1cbedfbf
#
_cell.length_a   1.000
_cell.length_b   1.000
_cell.length_c   1.000
_cell.angle_alpha   90.00
_cell.angle_beta   90.00
_cell.angle_gamma   90.00
#
_symmetry.space_group_name_H-M   'P 1'
#
loop_
_entity.id
_entity.type
_entity.pdbx_description
1 polymer ?
#
loop_
_entity_poly.entity_id
_entity_poly.type
_entity_poly.pdbx_seq_one_letter_code
_entity_poly.pdbx_strand_id
1 'polypeptide(L)'
;MNFAFEISRRSYDPRFQVGAVVVTSDNCQVLAIGYNGNYVGGPNEVESEVPGESGMLHAEINALLKMDYNNPKKKKLYLTLSPCRMCAKAIVNAGIEEVIYSIEYRDTSSLSILKDAGVTIRQQSV
;
A
#
# COMPACT_ATOMS: atom_id res chain seq x y z
N MET A 1 -4.28 2.06 11.49
CA MET A 1 -5.05 2.56 10.32
C MET A 1 -5.18 4.09 10.28
N ASN A 2 -5.43 4.75 11.39
CA ASN A 2 -5.54 6.22 11.39
C ASN A 2 -4.27 6.90 10.86
N PHE A 3 -3.10 6.39 11.21
CA PHE A 3 -1.84 6.91 10.71
C PHE A 3 -1.74 6.80 9.18
N ALA A 4 -2.22 5.69 8.61
CA ALA A 4 -2.22 5.52 7.16
C ALA A 4 -3.11 6.59 6.49
N PHE A 5 -4.24 6.94 7.08
CA PHE A 5 -5.08 8.02 6.55
C PHE A 5 -4.42 9.39 6.68
N GLU A 6 -3.69 9.65 7.76
CA GLU A 6 -2.93 10.91 7.87
C GLU A 6 -1.87 11.00 6.78
N ILE A 7 -1.16 9.90 6.51
CA ILE A 7 -0.15 9.85 5.45
C ILE A 7 -0.80 10.06 4.08
N SER A 8 -2.01 9.52 3.86
CA SER A 8 -2.71 9.63 2.57
C SER A 8 -2.95 11.09 2.16
N ARG A 9 -3.09 11.98 3.11
CA ARG A 9 -3.33 13.41 2.84
C ARG A 9 -2.17 14.10 2.16
N ARG A 10 -1.01 13.49 2.13
CA ARG A 10 0.16 14.03 1.45
C ARG A 10 0.09 13.81 -0.07
N SER A 11 -0.81 12.96 -0.54
CA SER A 11 -0.97 12.73 -1.97
C SER A 11 -1.52 13.96 -2.67
N TYR A 12 -0.98 14.26 -3.84
CA TYR A 12 -1.44 15.36 -4.68
C TYR A 12 -2.80 15.07 -5.32
N ASP A 13 -3.14 13.80 -5.52
CA ASP A 13 -4.38 13.42 -6.21
C ASP A 13 -5.60 13.77 -5.34
N PRO A 14 -6.54 14.61 -5.85
CA PRO A 14 -7.70 14.99 -5.06
C PRO A 14 -8.75 13.88 -4.91
N ARG A 15 -8.70 12.83 -5.76
CA ARG A 15 -9.70 11.76 -5.75
C ARG A 15 -9.19 10.48 -5.11
N PHE A 16 -7.93 10.16 -5.32
CA PHE A 16 -7.31 8.90 -4.87
C PHE A 16 -6.12 9.21 -3.96
N GLN A 17 -6.43 9.64 -2.74
CA GLN A 17 -5.41 9.81 -1.72
C GLN A 17 -5.26 8.52 -0.94
N VAL A 18 -4.14 7.83 -1.15
CA VAL A 18 -3.87 6.53 -0.55
C VAL A 18 -2.64 6.63 0.35
N GLY A 19 -2.74 6.03 1.52
CA GLY A 19 -1.63 5.94 2.45
C GLY A 19 -1.30 4.49 2.77
N ALA A 20 -0.01 4.23 2.97
CA ALA A 20 0.52 2.92 3.30
C ALA A 20 1.49 3.03 4.47
N VAL A 21 1.37 2.13 5.43
CA VAL A 21 2.27 2.06 6.59
C VAL A 21 2.69 0.61 6.79
N VAL A 22 4.00 0.36 6.71
CA VAL A 22 4.57 -0.96 7.03
C VAL A 22 5.00 -0.93 8.49
N VAL A 23 4.54 -1.90 9.27
CA VAL A 23 4.91 -2.06 10.66
C VAL A 23 5.38 -3.49 10.92
N THR A 24 6.12 -3.68 12.02
CA THR A 24 6.39 -5.04 12.50
C THR A 24 5.07 -5.68 12.94
N SER A 25 4.96 -7.02 12.80
CA SER A 25 3.71 -7.73 13.10
C SER A 25 3.26 -7.59 14.55
N ASP A 26 4.19 -7.27 15.46
CA ASP A 26 3.87 -7.00 16.86
C ASP A 26 3.46 -5.53 17.11
N ASN A 27 3.39 -4.69 16.06
CA ASN A 27 3.05 -3.26 16.14
C ASN A 27 4.07 -2.41 16.91
N CYS A 28 5.28 -2.90 17.13
CA CYS A 28 6.28 -2.17 17.92
C CYS A 28 7.03 -1.12 17.12
N GLN A 29 7.18 -1.31 15.80
CA GLN A 29 7.97 -0.40 14.98
C GLN A 29 7.26 -0.08 13.67
N VAL A 30 7.27 1.20 13.30
CA VAL A 30 6.92 1.65 11.96
C VAL A 30 8.19 1.56 11.12
N LEU A 31 8.15 0.77 10.04
CA LEU A 31 9.32 0.51 9.21
C LEU A 31 9.36 1.38 7.95
N ALA A 32 8.20 1.71 7.40
CA ALA A 32 8.13 2.54 6.20
C ALA A 32 6.73 3.15 6.08
N ILE A 33 6.67 4.28 5.41
CA ILE A 33 5.41 4.95 5.06
C ILE A 33 5.45 5.30 3.58
N GLY A 34 4.28 5.38 2.96
CA GLY A 34 4.17 5.82 1.57
C GLY A 34 2.79 6.41 1.30
N TYR A 35 2.75 7.26 0.29
CA TYR A 35 1.52 7.78 -0.28
C TYR A 35 1.68 7.78 -1.80
N ASN A 36 0.56 7.78 -2.52
CA ASN A 36 0.61 7.72 -3.97
C ASN A 36 1.12 9.05 -4.55
N GLY A 37 2.08 8.95 -5.46
CA GLY A 37 2.73 10.10 -6.09
C GLY A 37 3.77 9.64 -7.09
N ASN A 38 4.19 10.56 -7.96
CA ASN A 38 5.18 10.24 -8.98
C ASN A 38 6.59 10.13 -8.37
N TYR A 39 7.56 9.72 -9.19
CA TYR A 39 8.96 9.65 -8.76
C TYR A 39 9.47 11.05 -8.35
N VAL A 40 10.50 11.09 -7.53
CA VAL A 40 11.09 12.34 -7.03
C VAL A 40 11.49 13.23 -8.19
N GLY A 41 10.96 14.46 -8.20
CA GLY A 41 11.21 15.43 -9.28
C GLY A 41 10.34 15.27 -10.50
N GLY A 42 9.46 14.26 -10.54
CA GLY A 42 8.53 14.06 -11.64
C GLY A 42 7.31 14.98 -11.55
N PRO A 43 6.52 15.06 -12.64
CA PRO A 43 5.30 15.87 -12.64
C PRO A 43 4.25 15.31 -11.71
N ASN A 44 3.38 16.18 -11.18
CA ASN A 44 2.25 15.79 -10.33
C ASN A 44 1.11 15.26 -11.21
N GLU A 45 1.17 13.98 -11.53
CA GLU A 45 0.10 13.30 -12.26
C GLU A 45 -0.92 12.70 -11.31
N VAL A 46 -2.16 12.58 -11.77
CA VAL A 46 -3.23 11.96 -10.99
C VAL A 46 -3.48 10.53 -11.48
N GLU A 47 -4.24 9.76 -10.68
CA GLU A 47 -4.58 8.38 -11.02
C GLU A 47 -5.46 8.33 -12.28
N SER A 48 -5.20 7.34 -13.12
CA SER A 48 -5.98 7.09 -14.33
C SER A 48 -7.36 6.50 -13.99
N GLU A 49 -8.35 6.81 -14.82
CA GLU A 49 -9.66 6.14 -14.77
C GLU A 49 -9.54 4.66 -15.16
N VAL A 50 -8.50 4.28 -15.90
CA VAL A 50 -8.29 2.91 -16.37
C VAL A 50 -7.34 2.20 -15.40
N PRO A 51 -7.79 1.11 -14.73
CA PRO A 51 -6.91 0.34 -13.85
C PRO A 51 -5.66 -0.16 -14.58
N GLY A 52 -4.51 -0.01 -13.94
CA GLY A 52 -3.23 -0.44 -14.50
C GLY A 52 -2.52 0.60 -15.36
N GLU A 53 -3.14 1.76 -15.59
CA GLU A 53 -2.55 2.84 -16.40
C GLU A 53 -2.23 4.09 -15.55
N SER A 54 -1.79 3.87 -14.32
CA SER A 54 -1.49 4.97 -13.41
C SER A 54 -0.30 5.80 -13.89
N GLY A 55 -0.45 7.13 -13.81
CA GLY A 55 0.65 8.06 -14.04
C GLY A 55 1.53 8.29 -12.82
N MET A 56 1.29 7.57 -11.73
CA MET A 56 2.00 7.74 -10.47
C MET A 56 2.36 6.39 -9.88
N LEU A 57 3.31 6.40 -8.94
CA LEU A 57 3.60 5.23 -8.10
C LEU A 57 2.54 5.14 -6.99
N HIS A 58 2.04 3.95 -6.75
CA HIS A 58 1.05 3.73 -5.70
C HIS A 58 1.69 3.79 -4.31
N ALA A 59 0.87 4.05 -3.29
CA ALA A 59 1.34 4.25 -1.92
C ALA A 59 2.13 3.06 -1.40
N GLU A 60 1.64 1.84 -1.64
CA GLU A 60 2.32 0.63 -1.19
C GLU A 60 3.68 0.45 -1.84
N ILE A 61 3.82 0.76 -3.12
CA ILE A 61 5.10 0.69 -3.81
C ILE A 61 6.08 1.70 -3.20
N ASN A 62 5.62 2.94 -2.97
CA ASN A 62 6.46 3.96 -2.35
C ASN A 62 6.92 3.56 -0.95
N ALA A 63 6.06 2.91 -0.17
CA ALA A 63 6.44 2.41 1.16
C ALA A 63 7.44 1.24 1.05
N LEU A 64 7.17 0.28 0.17
CA LEU A 64 8.03 -0.91 0.02
C LEU A 64 9.43 -0.54 -0.47
N LEU A 65 9.57 0.48 -1.31
CA LEU A 65 10.88 0.93 -1.79
C LEU A 65 11.75 1.54 -0.68
N LYS A 66 11.15 1.99 0.42
CA LYS A 66 11.85 2.63 1.53
C LYS A 66 12.16 1.66 2.68
N MET A 67 11.67 0.43 2.59
CA MET A 67 11.80 -0.53 3.68
C MET A 67 13.20 -1.13 3.73
N ASP A 68 13.69 -1.38 4.95
CA ASP A 68 14.94 -2.12 5.17
C ASP A 68 14.65 -3.62 5.08
N TYR A 69 15.07 -4.24 3.98
CA TYR A 69 14.85 -5.66 3.75
C TYR A 69 15.80 -6.57 4.53
N ASN A 70 16.78 -6.01 5.23
CA ASN A 70 17.64 -6.75 6.15
C ASN A 70 17.03 -6.97 7.52
N ASN A 71 15.92 -6.30 7.82
CA ASN A 71 15.20 -6.49 9.08
C ASN A 71 14.49 -7.85 9.07
N PRO A 72 14.85 -8.79 9.98
CA PRO A 72 14.29 -10.15 9.96
C PRO A 72 12.88 -10.26 10.55
N LYS A 73 12.35 -9.21 11.15
CA LYS A 73 11.03 -9.26 11.77
C LYS A 73 9.93 -9.43 10.74
N LYS A 74 8.89 -10.16 11.12
CA LYS A 74 7.68 -10.27 10.30
C LYS A 74 7.00 -8.92 10.19
N LYS A 75 6.40 -8.66 9.03
CA LYS A 75 5.87 -7.34 8.69
C LYS A 75 4.44 -7.43 8.23
N LYS A 76 3.66 -6.40 8.55
CA LYS A 76 2.32 -6.21 8.02
C LYS A 76 2.17 -4.80 7.46
N LEU A 77 1.19 -4.66 6.58
CA LEU A 77 0.97 -3.43 5.81
C LEU A 77 -0.45 -2.93 6.06
N TYR A 78 -0.55 -1.69 6.51
CA TYR A 78 -1.83 -0.99 6.61
C TYR A 78 -2.01 -0.12 5.37
N LEU A 79 -3.16 -0.28 4.70
CA LEU A 79 -3.52 0.48 3.50
C LEU A 79 -4.87 1.15 3.68
N THR A 80 -4.98 2.40 3.27
CA THR A 80 -6.29 3.07 3.27
C THR A 80 -7.20 2.50 2.20
N LEU A 81 -6.63 2.03 1.09
CA LEU A 81 -7.33 1.45 -0.05
C LEU A 81 -6.69 0.09 -0.38
N SER A 82 -7.50 -0.93 -0.67
CA SER A 82 -6.96 -2.24 -1.05
C SER A 82 -6.10 -2.12 -2.32
N PRO A 83 -5.06 -2.97 -2.47
CA PRO A 83 -4.08 -2.78 -3.54
C PRO A 83 -4.62 -3.17 -4.91
N CYS A 84 -4.00 -2.64 -5.97
CA CYS A 84 -4.22 -3.13 -7.32
C CYS A 84 -3.48 -4.46 -7.52
N ARG A 85 -3.70 -5.11 -8.68
CA ARG A 85 -3.09 -6.42 -8.96
C ARG A 85 -1.56 -6.37 -8.92
N MET A 86 -0.97 -5.37 -9.56
CA MET A 86 0.49 -5.23 -9.59
C MET A 86 1.06 -5.00 -8.19
N CYS A 87 0.44 -4.13 -7.41
CA CYS A 87 0.89 -3.85 -6.04
C CYS A 87 0.75 -5.09 -5.16
N ALA A 88 -0.31 -5.89 -5.34
CA ALA A 88 -0.46 -7.14 -4.60
C ALA A 88 0.72 -8.08 -4.84
N LYS A 89 1.16 -8.22 -6.07
CA LYS A 89 2.32 -9.06 -6.41
C LYS A 89 3.61 -8.54 -5.76
N ALA A 90 3.79 -7.23 -5.76
CA ALA A 90 4.94 -6.60 -5.10
C ALA A 90 4.91 -6.84 -3.59
N ILE A 91 3.74 -6.75 -2.97
CA ILE A 91 3.55 -7.03 -1.53
C ILE A 91 3.97 -8.46 -1.19
N VAL A 92 3.57 -9.42 -2.02
CA VAL A 92 3.96 -10.83 -1.82
C VAL A 92 5.47 -10.97 -1.85
N ASN A 93 6.12 -10.42 -2.88
CA ASN A 93 7.56 -10.55 -3.02
C ASN A 93 8.36 -9.75 -1.99
N ALA A 94 7.74 -8.74 -1.39
CA ALA A 94 8.35 -7.98 -0.30
C ALA A 94 8.34 -8.72 1.04
N GLY A 95 7.64 -9.85 1.13
CA GLY A 95 7.59 -10.66 2.34
C GLY A 95 6.61 -10.16 3.39
N ILE A 96 5.63 -9.39 3.00
CA ILE A 96 4.56 -8.94 3.91
C ILE A 96 3.66 -10.14 4.24
N GLU A 97 3.41 -10.39 5.53
CA GLU A 97 2.60 -11.53 5.93
C GLU A 97 1.11 -11.23 6.09
N GLU A 98 0.77 -9.96 6.32
CA GLU A 98 -0.63 -9.55 6.50
C GLU A 98 -0.85 -8.17 5.89
N VAL A 99 -1.99 -8.01 5.22
CA VAL A 99 -2.47 -6.72 4.70
C VAL A 99 -3.78 -6.37 5.37
N ILE A 100 -3.83 -5.18 5.97
CA ILE A 100 -5.03 -4.62 6.58
C ILE A 100 -5.41 -3.39 5.75
N TYR A 101 -6.61 -3.40 5.16
CA TYR A 101 -7.08 -2.29 4.34
C TYR A 101 -8.42 -1.76 4.88
N SER A 102 -8.72 -0.50 4.57
CA SER A 102 -9.97 0.12 5.01
C SER A 102 -11.04 0.11 3.94
N ILE A 103 -10.72 0.60 2.75
CA ILE A 103 -11.66 0.79 1.65
C ILE A 103 -11.30 -0.17 0.52
N GLU A 104 -12.29 -0.82 -0.10
CA GLU A 104 -12.04 -1.68 -1.25
C GLU A 104 -11.80 -0.85 -2.51
N TYR A 105 -10.72 -1.21 -3.23
CA TYR A 105 -10.42 -0.67 -4.55
C TYR A 105 -11.47 -1.16 -5.57
N ARG A 106 -11.66 -0.40 -6.63
CA ARG A 106 -12.60 -0.74 -7.73
C ARG A 106 -12.35 -2.10 -8.36
N ASP A 107 -11.12 -2.61 -8.33
CA ASP A 107 -10.75 -3.96 -8.75
C ASP A 107 -10.29 -4.75 -7.53
N THR A 108 -11.12 -5.73 -7.10
CA THR A 108 -10.85 -6.54 -5.91
C THR A 108 -10.11 -7.84 -6.22
N SER A 109 -9.76 -8.10 -7.48
CA SER A 109 -9.06 -9.34 -7.88
C SER A 109 -7.69 -9.48 -7.20
N SER A 110 -7.08 -8.38 -6.76
CA SER A 110 -5.83 -8.37 -6.00
C SER A 110 -5.93 -9.16 -4.70
N LEU A 111 -7.09 -9.16 -4.07
CA LEU A 111 -7.29 -9.86 -2.79
C LEU A 111 -7.15 -11.36 -2.96
N SER A 112 -7.60 -11.91 -4.10
CA SER A 112 -7.38 -13.32 -4.42
C SER A 112 -5.91 -13.64 -4.61
N ILE A 113 -5.15 -12.74 -5.24
CA ILE A 113 -3.69 -12.91 -5.41
C ILE A 113 -3.01 -13.02 -4.04
N LEU A 114 -3.32 -12.11 -3.14
CA LEU A 114 -2.73 -12.11 -1.79
C LEU A 114 -3.09 -13.38 -1.05
N LYS A 115 -4.36 -13.78 -1.08
CA LYS A 115 -4.86 -14.97 -0.40
C LYS A 115 -4.19 -16.23 -0.94
N ASP A 116 -4.12 -16.37 -2.26
CA ASP A 116 -3.50 -17.55 -2.90
C ASP A 116 -2.01 -17.65 -2.58
N ALA A 117 -1.35 -16.53 -2.36
CA ALA A 117 0.06 -16.49 -1.98
C ALA A 117 0.31 -16.68 -0.49
N GLY A 118 -0.75 -16.87 0.31
CA GLY A 118 -0.63 -17.12 1.75
C GLY A 118 -0.56 -15.85 2.60
N VAL A 119 -0.83 -14.67 2.02
CA VAL A 119 -0.89 -13.42 2.77
C VAL A 119 -2.26 -13.31 3.44
N THR A 120 -2.26 -13.08 4.74
CA THR A 120 -3.50 -12.84 5.48
C THR A 120 -4.06 -11.47 5.12
N ILE A 121 -5.35 -11.40 4.86
CA ILE A 121 -6.02 -10.13 4.55
C ILE A 121 -7.14 -9.85 5.56
N ARG A 122 -7.27 -8.58 5.92
CA ARG A 122 -8.30 -8.15 6.87
C ARG A 122 -8.76 -6.74 6.50
N GLN A 123 -10.06 -6.51 6.56
CA GLN A 123 -10.63 -5.17 6.37
C GLN A 123 -10.91 -4.55 7.73
N GLN A 124 -10.54 -3.28 7.88
CA GLN A 124 -10.71 -2.55 9.13
C GLN A 124 -11.29 -1.17 8.84
N SER A 125 -12.46 -0.89 9.38
CA SER A 125 -13.06 0.44 9.31
C SER A 125 -12.34 1.41 10.24
N VAL A 126 -12.38 2.67 9.89
CA VAL A 126 -11.80 3.75 10.70
C VAL A 126 -12.91 4.52 11.39
#